data_eefa1d161f999b0bfcadb39661c6bc97
#
_entry.id   eefa1d161f999b0bfcadb39661c6bc97
#
_cell.length_a   1.000
_cell.length_b   1.000
_cell.length_c   1.000
_cell.angle_alpha   90.00
_cell.angle_beta   90.00
_cell.angle_gamma   90.00
#
_symmetry.space_group_name_H-M   'P 1'
#
loop_
_entity.id
_entity.type
_entity.pdbx_description
1 polymer ?
#
loop_
_entity_poly.entity_id
_entity_poly.type
_entity_poly.pdbx_seq_one_letter_code
_entity_poly.pdbx_strand_id
1 'polypeptide(L)'
;YKFSDPALLATAFTHVSALKPATRHRADDYQRLEFLGDHVLGLIISDMLYRAYPRADEGELSKRLADLVRKESCADAAIVRIEALPAQKGKVKRIRLEELQ
;
A
#
# COMPACT_ATOMS: atom_id res chain seq x y z
N TYR A 1 11.31 1.36 -9.57
CA TYR A 1 10.54 2.50 -10.07
C TYR A 1 11.13 3.81 -9.56
N LYS A 2 11.28 4.79 -10.42
CA LYS A 2 11.78 6.12 -10.06
C LYS A 2 10.60 7.08 -9.88
N PHE A 3 10.40 7.56 -8.65
CA PHE A 3 9.35 8.51 -8.35
C PHE A 3 9.69 9.90 -8.90
N SER A 4 8.72 10.54 -9.55
CA SER A 4 8.87 11.90 -10.07
C SER A 4 8.82 12.96 -8.98
N ASP A 5 8.14 12.68 -7.88
CA ASP A 5 8.01 13.56 -6.72
C ASP A 5 8.40 12.83 -5.42
N PRO A 6 9.65 12.97 -4.96
CA PRO A 6 10.11 12.35 -3.73
C PRO A 6 9.36 12.83 -2.47
N ALA A 7 8.78 14.03 -2.49
CA ALA A 7 8.02 14.55 -1.35
C ALA A 7 6.72 13.77 -1.13
N LEU A 8 6.04 13.35 -2.19
CA LEU A 8 4.86 12.48 -2.09
C LEU A 8 5.22 11.11 -1.50
N LEU A 9 6.34 10.54 -1.91
CA LEU A 9 6.84 9.29 -1.34
C LEU A 9 7.10 9.43 0.16
N ALA A 10 7.77 10.50 0.58
CA ALA A 10 8.04 10.77 1.98
C ALA A 10 6.73 10.93 2.78
N THR A 11 5.74 11.62 2.25
CA THR A 11 4.42 11.77 2.85
C THR A 11 3.72 10.41 3.01
N ALA A 12 3.77 9.56 2.01
CA ALA A 12 3.16 8.22 2.04
C ALA A 12 3.75 7.32 3.14
N PHE A 13 5.02 7.50 3.49
CA PHE A 13 5.70 6.76 4.55
C PHE A 13 5.67 7.43 5.93
N THR A 14 5.03 8.58 6.07
CA THR A 14 4.99 9.33 7.33
C THR A 14 3.65 9.10 8.04
N HIS A 15 3.64 8.25 9.07
CA HIS A 15 2.45 8.04 9.87
C HIS A 15 2.09 9.29 10.69
N VAL A 16 0.79 9.53 10.87
CA VAL A 16 0.24 10.69 11.60
C VAL A 16 0.81 10.83 13.01
N SER A 17 1.04 9.70 13.69
CA SER A 17 1.61 9.67 15.05
C SER A 17 3.04 10.20 15.14
N ALA A 18 3.78 10.24 14.04
CA ALA A 18 5.13 10.78 13.97
C ALA A 18 5.16 12.31 13.78
N LEU A 19 4.01 12.93 13.56
CA LEU A 19 3.89 14.36 13.32
C LEU A 19 3.72 15.12 14.63
N LYS A 20 4.48 16.21 14.79
CA LYS A 20 4.29 17.15 15.89
C LYS A 20 2.98 17.92 15.71
N PRO A 21 2.34 18.41 16.79
CA PRO A 21 1.06 19.16 16.72
C PRO A 21 1.09 20.34 15.74
N ALA A 22 2.24 20.99 15.57
CA ALA A 22 2.42 22.11 14.65
C ALA A 22 2.37 21.72 13.16
N THR A 23 2.38 20.42 12.83
CA THR A 23 2.41 19.91 11.46
C THR A 23 1.18 19.08 11.10
N ARG A 24 0.05 19.33 11.76
CA ARG A 24 -1.21 18.60 11.54
C ARG A 24 -1.74 18.66 10.11
N HIS A 25 -1.45 19.72 9.36
CA HIS A 25 -1.79 19.80 7.94
C HIS A 25 -1.14 18.69 7.10
N ARG A 26 0.00 18.13 7.53
CA ARG A 26 0.62 16.97 6.87
C ARG A 26 -0.11 15.65 7.15
N ALA A 27 -0.88 15.59 8.24
CA ALA A 27 -1.76 14.45 8.52
C ALA A 27 -2.88 14.37 7.48
N ASP A 28 -3.44 15.51 7.10
CA ASP A 28 -4.48 15.57 6.06
C ASP A 28 -3.92 15.11 4.71
N ASP A 29 -2.69 15.48 4.37
CA ASP A 29 -2.03 15.04 3.12
C ASP A 29 -1.82 13.53 3.11
N TYR A 30 -1.38 12.91 4.21
CA TYR A 30 -1.27 11.46 4.32
C TYR A 30 -2.63 10.77 4.13
N GLN A 31 -3.67 11.23 4.81
CA GLN A 31 -5.02 10.67 4.71
C GLN A 31 -5.60 10.79 3.31
N ARG A 32 -5.34 11.90 2.63
CA ARG A 32 -5.76 12.08 1.23
C ARG A 32 -5.03 11.13 0.29
N LEU A 33 -3.74 10.90 0.50
CA LEU A 33 -2.97 9.90 -0.27
C LEU A 33 -3.45 8.48 0.01
N GLU A 34 -3.75 8.14 1.26
CA GLU A 34 -4.32 6.85 1.65
C GLU A 34 -5.66 6.61 0.95
N PHE A 35 -6.56 7.58 0.99
CA PHE A 35 -7.84 7.52 0.28
C PHE A 35 -7.66 7.27 -1.22
N LEU A 36 -6.81 8.06 -1.86
CA LEU A 36 -6.54 7.90 -3.29
C LEU A 36 -5.90 6.56 -3.59
N GLY A 37 -4.93 6.15 -2.77
CA GLY A 37 -4.21 4.89 -2.94
C GLY A 37 -5.12 3.66 -2.85
N ASP A 38 -6.06 3.64 -1.95
CA ASP A 38 -7.05 2.56 -1.83
C ASP A 38 -7.87 2.39 -3.12
N HIS A 39 -8.32 3.48 -3.71
CA HIS A 39 -9.09 3.45 -4.95
C HIS A 39 -8.23 3.04 -6.15
N VAL A 40 -7.00 3.52 -6.22
CA VAL A 40 -6.05 3.11 -7.27
C VAL A 40 -5.72 1.62 -7.15
N LEU A 41 -5.43 1.13 -5.95
CA LEU A 41 -5.19 -0.29 -5.71
C LEU A 41 -6.39 -1.13 -6.09
N GLY A 42 -7.59 -0.73 -5.68
CA GLY A 42 -8.84 -1.40 -6.02
C GLY A 42 -9.05 -1.49 -7.54
N LEU A 43 -8.80 -0.41 -8.26
CA LEU A 43 -8.90 -0.38 -9.72
C LEU A 43 -7.90 -1.34 -10.39
N ILE A 44 -6.65 -1.30 -9.98
CA ILE A 44 -5.60 -2.16 -10.54
C ILE A 44 -5.91 -3.64 -10.32
N ILE A 45 -6.28 -4.02 -9.10
CA ILE A 45 -6.62 -5.41 -8.77
C ILE A 45 -7.90 -5.84 -9.50
N SER A 46 -8.88 -4.97 -9.63
CA SER A 46 -10.11 -5.24 -10.40
C SER A 46 -9.82 -5.53 -11.87
N ASP A 47 -8.96 -4.75 -12.51
CA ASP A 47 -8.54 -4.99 -13.90
C ASP A 47 -7.80 -6.33 -14.03
N MET A 48 -6.91 -6.64 -13.11
CA MET A 48 -6.19 -7.91 -13.09
C MET A 48 -7.14 -9.10 -12.94
N LEU A 49 -8.10 -9.03 -12.02
CA LEU A 49 -9.10 -10.07 -11.80
C LEU A 49 -10.03 -10.24 -13.01
N TYR A 50 -10.49 -9.16 -13.59
CA TYR A 50 -11.32 -9.17 -14.78
C TYR A 50 -10.66 -9.92 -15.94
N ARG A 51 -9.37 -9.71 -16.13
CA ARG A 51 -8.59 -10.38 -17.18
C ARG A 51 -8.24 -11.83 -16.83
N ALA A 52 -7.92 -12.12 -15.57
CA ALA A 52 -7.51 -13.44 -15.13
C ALA A 52 -8.68 -14.44 -15.04
N TYR A 53 -9.88 -13.94 -14.76
CA TYR A 53 -11.08 -14.77 -14.54
C TYR A 53 -12.24 -14.37 -15.46
N PRO A 54 -12.12 -14.60 -16.77
CA PRO A 54 -13.09 -14.12 -17.77
C PRO A 54 -14.47 -14.78 -17.66
N ARG A 55 -14.59 -15.86 -16.88
CA ARG A 55 -15.85 -16.58 -16.67
C ARG A 55 -16.46 -16.34 -15.30
N ALA A 56 -15.76 -15.61 -14.42
CA ALA A 56 -16.28 -15.28 -13.10
C ALA A 56 -17.37 -14.23 -13.18
N ASP A 57 -18.41 -14.40 -12.39
CA ASP A 57 -19.44 -13.38 -12.23
C ASP A 57 -18.98 -12.22 -11.32
N GLU A 58 -19.79 -11.19 -11.22
CA GLU A 58 -19.50 -10.00 -10.42
C GLU A 58 -19.32 -10.35 -8.93
N GLY A 59 -20.15 -11.23 -8.39
CA GLY A 59 -20.05 -11.63 -6.98
C GLY A 59 -18.75 -12.35 -6.67
N GLU A 60 -18.29 -13.22 -7.54
CA GLU A 60 -16.99 -13.90 -7.40
C GLU A 60 -15.84 -12.92 -7.52
N LEU A 61 -15.89 -12.02 -8.49
CA LEU A 61 -14.84 -10.99 -8.66
C LEU A 61 -14.78 -10.06 -7.46
N SER A 62 -15.90 -9.61 -6.94
CA SER A 62 -16.00 -8.74 -5.76
C SER A 62 -15.43 -9.41 -4.51
N LYS A 63 -15.71 -10.68 -4.30
CA LYS A 63 -15.16 -11.45 -3.18
C LYS A 63 -13.65 -11.57 -3.27
N ARG A 64 -13.12 -11.90 -4.44
CA ARG A 64 -11.68 -11.99 -4.68
C ARG A 64 -10.99 -10.64 -4.48
N LEU A 65 -11.61 -9.56 -4.95
CA LEU A 65 -11.11 -8.20 -4.74
C LEU A 65 -11.01 -7.88 -3.24
N ALA A 66 -12.06 -8.13 -2.48
CA ALA A 66 -12.08 -7.88 -1.05
C ALA A 66 -10.98 -8.66 -0.31
N ASP A 67 -10.71 -9.90 -0.71
CA ASP A 67 -9.64 -10.72 -0.12
C ASP A 67 -8.24 -10.19 -0.46
N LEU A 68 -8.03 -9.69 -1.67
CA LEU A 68 -6.71 -9.24 -2.13
C LEU A 68 -6.35 -7.83 -1.64
N VAL A 69 -7.33 -6.95 -1.46
CA VAL A 69 -7.08 -5.57 -0.99
C VAL A 69 -7.07 -5.45 0.52
N ARG A 70 -7.26 -6.54 1.26
CA ARG A 70 -7.14 -6.51 2.71
C ARG A 70 -5.74 -6.11 3.15
N LYS A 71 -5.66 -5.43 4.28
CA LYS A 71 -4.41 -4.95 4.87
C LYS A 71 -3.38 -6.07 5.03
N GLU A 72 -3.82 -7.23 5.49
CA GLU A 72 -2.97 -8.42 5.70
C GLU A 72 -2.39 -8.93 4.38
N SER A 73 -3.21 -9.06 3.35
CA SER A 73 -2.76 -9.52 2.03
C SER A 73 -1.76 -8.55 1.39
N CYS A 74 -1.98 -7.25 1.54
CA CYS A 74 -1.04 -6.23 1.07
C CYS A 74 0.28 -6.28 1.85
N ALA A 75 0.23 -6.50 3.15
CA ALA A 75 1.42 -6.64 3.98
C ALA A 75 2.24 -7.88 3.61
N ASP A 76 1.61 -9.02 3.39
CA ASP A 76 2.26 -10.26 2.95
C ASP A 76 2.94 -10.08 1.59
N ALA A 77 2.25 -9.47 0.63
CA ALA A 77 2.81 -9.17 -0.68
C ALA A 77 4.03 -8.22 -0.60
N ALA A 78 3.99 -7.24 0.27
CA ALA A 78 5.11 -6.33 0.50
C ALA A 78 6.33 -7.04 1.11
N ILE A 79 6.12 -7.95 2.06
CA ILE A 79 7.19 -8.74 2.67
C ILE A 79 7.89 -9.60 1.63
N VAL A 80 7.14 -10.35 0.84
CA VAL A 80 7.69 -11.18 -0.24
C VAL A 80 8.53 -10.36 -1.21
N ARG A 81 8.07 -9.18 -1.57
CA ARG A 81 8.80 -8.28 -2.47
C ARG A 81 10.10 -7.76 -1.87
N ILE A 82 10.09 -7.42 -0.60
CA ILE A 82 11.29 -6.94 0.12
C ILE A 82 12.32 -8.06 0.25
N GLU A 83 11.91 -9.27 0.56
CA GLU A 83 12.79 -10.44 0.66
C GLU A 83 13.41 -10.85 -0.68
N ALA A 84 12.70 -10.62 -1.78
CA ALA A 84 13.19 -10.90 -3.13
C ALA A 84 14.17 -9.85 -3.67
N LEU A 85 14.32 -8.70 -3.03
CA LEU A 85 15.30 -7.70 -3.41
C LEU A 85 16.71 -8.20 -3.06
N PRO A 86 17.70 -8.07 -3.98
CA PRO A 86 19.09 -8.39 -3.65
C PRO A 86 19.50 -7.57 -2.43
N ALA A 87 20.11 -8.23 -1.45
CA ALA A 87 20.55 -7.62 -0.21
C ALA A 87 21.42 -6.39 -0.50
N GLN A 88 20.83 -5.22 -0.47
CA GLN A 88 21.59 -4.00 -0.39
C GLN A 88 22.32 -4.02 0.94
N LYS A 89 23.64 -3.88 0.89
CA LYS A 89 24.53 -3.76 2.06
C LYS A 89 24.16 -2.49 2.85
N GLY A 90 23.09 -2.53 3.60
CA GLY A 90 22.63 -1.50 4.50
C GLY A 90 21.54 -2.11 5.36
N LYS A 91 21.64 -1.99 6.66
CA LYS A 91 20.69 -2.50 7.63
C LYS A 91 19.27 -2.06 7.27
N VAL A 92 18.53 -2.89 6.55
CA VAL A 92 17.09 -2.76 6.47
C VAL A 92 16.56 -3.08 7.87
N LYS A 93 16.24 -2.05 8.62
CA LYS A 93 15.59 -2.20 9.90
C LYS A 93 14.24 -2.85 9.61
N ARG A 94 14.07 -4.08 10.04
CA ARG A 94 12.80 -4.80 9.94
C ARG A 94 11.77 -3.99 10.71
N ILE A 95 10.96 -3.21 10.02
CA ILE A 95 9.82 -2.52 10.62
C ILE A 95 8.79 -3.60 10.89
N ARG A 96 8.60 -3.95 12.16
CA ARG A 96 7.53 -4.88 12.55
C ARG A 96 6.19 -4.21 12.24
N LEU A 97 5.27 -4.95 11.64
CA LEU A 97 3.89 -4.50 11.38
C LEU A 97 3.21 -3.97 12.65
N GLU A 98 3.61 -4.44 13.81
CA GLU A 98 3.17 -3.96 15.13
C GLU A 98 3.55 -2.50 15.40
N GLU A 99 4.60 -1.99 14.76
CA GLU A 99 5.04 -0.59 14.88
C GLU A 99 4.28 0.35 13.92
N LEU A 100 3.49 -0.21 12.99
CA LEU A 100 2.68 0.52 12.01
C LEU A 100 1.20 0.63 12.40
N GLN A 101 0.82 0.06 13.53
CA GLN A 101 -0.54 0.13 14.08
C GLN A 101 -0.74 1.37 14.96
#